data_661171dcf51bad784a1b0ae056d7e4bf
#
_entry.id   661171dcf51bad784a1b0ae056d7e4bf
#
_cell.length_a   1.000
_cell.length_b   1.000
_cell.length_c   1.000
_cell.angle_alpha   90.00
_cell.angle_beta   90.00
_cell.angle_gamma   90.00
#
_symmetry.space_group_name_H-M   'P 1'
#
loop_
_entity.id
_entity.type
_entity.pdbx_description
1 polymer ?
#
loop_
_entity_poly.entity_id
_entity_poly.type
_entity_poly.pdbx_seq_one_letter_code
_entity_poly.pdbx_strand_id
1 'polypeptide(L)'
;MVEARHLSISLLLLFFILKSASTMETLEGLKHALKPIRIVPKEGDEKGMVVKRHDQEDHQPLSPMARLFHEPDCNLYVIAMIGSKTRIDPDVVKANLVHSLLKHPRFFSLQVMEEEKGGEMKWVPTKVDLEKHVIVPDMCSDMETSSDKYVEDYICNLTKTTLDFSKPLWDLHLLNVKTSDAEAVAVFRIHHSLGDGTSLMSLLLACTRKASDPTALPSVPMMKKPKSSAGSGKWWKAFRLVWNTIIDVLMVIATVLFLKDRDTPLRGPPNVGSTGRRIIHRTISLEDVVMIKNAMSTLKARRIKGQRTEKKNNLPKNLSIRATHFINIRPSAGIHALKRNGATGLAVLLPLSIALRDNPLDYIQKAKEAMDRKKASLEALYIHSMAKSIPNLFGTKTGSVLCLKVPSRTAIWFSNVVGPQEEIAFFGHPIAYIAPSCFGQPNALMIHVVSYADKMNIILSVDESTVPDPHQLFDELEESFNLIKNAVMARD
;
A
#
# COMPACT_ATOMS: atom_id res chain seq x y z
N MET A 1 7.16 -12.11 -29.58
CA MET A 1 8.33 -11.64 -28.78
C MET A 1 7.91 -10.65 -27.69
N VAL A 2 7.00 -9.73 -27.96
CA VAL A 2 6.44 -8.79 -26.97
C VAL A 2 5.63 -9.57 -25.93
N GLU A 3 4.70 -10.43 -26.34
CA GLU A 3 3.86 -11.28 -25.47
C GLU A 3 4.64 -12.13 -24.46
N ALA A 4 5.73 -12.78 -24.88
CA ALA A 4 6.54 -13.58 -23.95
C ALA A 4 7.28 -12.75 -22.88
N ARG A 5 7.52 -11.45 -23.13
CA ARG A 5 8.10 -10.53 -22.14
C ARG A 5 7.04 -10.09 -21.13
N HIS A 6 5.85 -9.81 -21.58
CA HIS A 6 4.71 -9.43 -20.74
C HIS A 6 4.35 -10.57 -19.78
N LEU A 7 4.22 -11.79 -20.28
CA LEU A 7 3.94 -12.98 -19.47
C LEU A 7 5.00 -13.20 -18.37
N SER A 8 6.29 -13.01 -18.64
CA SER A 8 7.35 -13.17 -17.64
C SER A 8 7.31 -12.11 -16.56
N ILE A 9 6.96 -10.87 -16.91
CA ILE A 9 6.81 -9.78 -15.93
C ILE A 9 5.56 -10.02 -15.10
N SER A 10 4.46 -10.39 -15.73
CA SER A 10 3.19 -10.69 -15.07
C SER A 10 3.32 -11.85 -14.08
N LEU A 11 4.01 -12.94 -14.43
CA LEU A 11 4.30 -14.05 -13.52
C LEU A 11 5.15 -13.64 -12.32
N LEU A 12 6.10 -12.72 -12.49
CA LEU A 12 6.89 -12.18 -11.39
C LEU A 12 6.09 -11.25 -10.49
N LEU A 13 5.28 -10.37 -11.09
CA LEU A 13 4.39 -9.47 -10.35
C LEU A 13 3.38 -10.25 -9.52
N LEU A 14 2.78 -11.28 -10.11
CA LEU A 14 1.86 -12.17 -9.45
C LEU A 14 2.47 -12.87 -8.23
N PHE A 15 3.75 -13.23 -8.29
CA PHE A 15 4.43 -13.80 -7.14
C PHE A 15 4.48 -12.84 -5.94
N PHE A 16 4.72 -11.54 -6.16
CA PHE A 16 4.68 -10.56 -5.06
C PHE A 16 3.28 -10.48 -4.47
N ILE A 17 2.26 -10.56 -5.30
CA ILE A 17 0.86 -10.64 -4.90
C ILE A 17 0.62 -11.86 -4.01
N LEU A 18 1.01 -13.05 -4.47
CA LEU A 18 0.84 -14.30 -3.75
C LEU A 18 1.61 -14.34 -2.43
N LYS A 19 2.79 -13.73 -2.38
CA LYS A 19 3.58 -13.74 -1.14
C LYS A 19 3.15 -12.67 -0.15
N SER A 20 2.51 -11.62 -0.60
CA SER A 20 1.83 -10.66 0.26
C SER A 20 0.75 -11.35 1.10
N ALA A 21 -0.01 -12.23 0.49
CA ALA A 21 -0.96 -13.09 1.18
C ALA A 21 -0.29 -13.98 2.26
N SER A 22 1.00 -14.28 2.11
CA SER A 22 1.77 -15.06 3.12
C SER A 22 1.90 -14.38 4.48
N THR A 23 1.72 -13.08 4.56
CA THR A 23 1.66 -12.35 5.83
C THR A 23 0.31 -12.58 6.52
N MET A 24 -0.70 -13.02 5.79
CA MET A 24 -2.08 -13.20 6.25
C MET A 24 -2.37 -14.56 6.89
N GLU A 25 -1.69 -15.64 6.46
CA GLU A 25 -1.95 -17.02 6.95
C GLU A 25 -1.52 -17.33 8.37
N THR A 26 -0.67 -16.49 8.96
CA THR A 26 -0.41 -16.62 10.39
C THR A 26 -1.67 -16.37 11.25
N LEU A 27 -2.80 -16.10 10.62
CA LEU A 27 -4.07 -15.69 11.22
C LEU A 27 -5.11 -16.82 11.33
N GLU A 28 -5.11 -17.83 10.46
CA GLU A 28 -6.05 -18.97 10.63
C GLU A 28 -5.82 -19.78 11.91
N GLY A 29 -4.56 -19.88 12.37
CA GLY A 29 -4.25 -20.49 13.67
C GLY A 29 -4.68 -19.67 14.90
N LEU A 30 -5.25 -18.47 14.72
CA LEU A 30 -5.60 -17.55 15.82
C LEU A 30 -7.10 -17.56 16.18
N LYS A 31 -7.97 -18.18 15.39
CA LYS A 31 -9.40 -18.27 15.71
C LYS A 31 -9.68 -18.90 17.09
N HIS A 32 -8.69 -19.60 17.67
CA HIS A 32 -8.79 -20.24 18.99
C HIS A 32 -8.08 -19.52 20.15
N ALA A 33 -7.42 -18.39 19.96
CA ALA A 33 -6.53 -17.82 21.01
C ALA A 33 -6.79 -16.35 21.39
N LEU A 34 -7.78 -15.68 20.85
CA LEU A 34 -8.05 -14.28 21.18
C LEU A 34 -9.30 -14.13 22.06
N LYS A 35 -9.08 -13.88 23.34
CA LYS A 35 -10.10 -13.23 24.19
C LYS A 35 -10.27 -11.79 23.67
N PRO A 36 -11.50 -11.32 23.40
CA PRO A 36 -11.73 -9.94 23.01
C PRO A 36 -11.26 -9.01 24.12
N ILE A 37 -10.49 -8.00 23.78
CA ILE A 37 -10.19 -6.89 24.69
C ILE A 37 -11.50 -6.12 24.84
N ARG A 38 -12.23 -6.38 25.92
CA ARG A 38 -13.37 -5.56 26.34
C ARG A 38 -12.83 -4.17 26.69
N ILE A 39 -13.11 -3.20 25.86
CA ILE A 39 -13.09 -1.79 26.26
C ILE A 39 -14.41 -1.60 27.01
N VAL A 40 -14.38 -1.72 28.33
CA VAL A 40 -15.49 -1.34 29.20
C VAL A 40 -15.54 0.19 29.18
N PRO A 41 -16.64 0.82 28.72
CA PRO A 41 -16.86 2.23 28.98
C PRO A 41 -17.00 2.33 30.51
N LYS A 42 -16.16 3.10 31.18
CA LYS A 42 -16.45 3.52 32.55
C LYS A 42 -17.67 4.43 32.48
N GLU A 43 -18.83 3.90 32.82
CA GLU A 43 -19.96 4.69 33.25
C GLU A 43 -19.58 5.42 34.54
N GLY A 44 -19.76 6.73 34.53
CA GLY A 44 -19.68 7.57 35.73
C GLY A 44 -18.59 8.62 35.64
N ASP A 45 -18.91 9.71 34.94
CA ASP A 45 -18.62 11.09 35.36
C ASP A 45 -19.28 12.06 34.37
N GLU A 46 -20.61 12.21 34.47
CA GLU A 46 -21.31 13.41 34.08
C GLU A 46 -21.04 14.49 35.14
N LYS A 47 -19.91 15.13 35.09
CA LYS A 47 -19.73 16.48 35.65
C LYS A 47 -18.86 17.28 34.71
N GLY A 48 -19.50 18.27 34.15
CA GLY A 48 -19.00 19.44 33.46
C GLY A 48 -17.51 19.42 33.10
N MET A 49 -17.16 18.87 31.94
CA MET A 49 -15.84 19.09 31.39
C MET A 49 -15.79 20.50 30.82
N VAL A 50 -15.56 21.47 31.71
CA VAL A 50 -15.02 22.78 31.33
C VAL A 50 -13.72 22.48 30.60
N VAL A 51 -13.74 22.65 29.28
CA VAL A 51 -12.54 22.67 28.46
C VAL A 51 -11.70 23.82 29.01
N LYS A 52 -10.72 23.50 29.85
CA LYS A 52 -9.64 24.45 30.17
C LYS A 52 -8.98 24.81 28.85
N ARG A 53 -9.28 26.00 28.35
CA ARG A 53 -8.44 26.67 27.36
C ARG A 53 -7.04 26.79 28.00
N HIS A 54 -6.15 25.87 27.64
CA HIS A 54 -4.72 26.10 27.79
C HIS A 54 -4.35 27.06 26.67
N ASP A 55 -4.15 28.31 27.01
CA ASP A 55 -3.61 29.38 26.16
C ASP A 55 -2.09 29.22 25.93
N GLN A 56 -1.64 28.02 25.66
CA GLN A 56 -0.37 27.69 25.01
C GLN A 56 -0.65 26.45 24.16
N GLU A 57 -1.13 26.69 22.94
CA GLU A 57 -1.24 25.65 21.93
C GLU A 57 0.19 25.22 21.57
N ASP A 58 0.63 24.10 22.15
CA ASP A 58 1.81 23.36 21.71
C ASP A 58 1.52 22.83 20.30
N HIS A 59 1.79 23.66 19.29
CA HIS A 59 1.71 23.28 17.89
C HIS A 59 2.73 22.17 17.64
N GLN A 60 2.25 20.94 17.51
CA GLN A 60 3.12 19.79 17.32
C GLN A 60 3.87 19.92 15.96
N PRO A 61 5.20 19.82 15.95
CA PRO A 61 5.95 19.82 14.69
C PRO A 61 5.61 18.59 13.85
N LEU A 62 5.64 18.76 12.53
CA LEU A 62 5.56 17.63 11.61
C LEU A 62 6.79 16.73 11.79
N SER A 63 6.56 15.42 11.73
CA SER A 63 7.67 14.48 11.72
C SER A 63 8.57 14.70 10.48
N PRO A 64 9.87 14.36 10.54
CA PRO A 64 10.77 14.51 9.39
C PRO A 64 10.23 13.85 8.11
N MET A 65 9.61 12.66 8.23
CA MET A 65 9.00 11.97 7.09
C MET A 65 7.77 12.71 6.54
N ALA A 66 6.93 13.29 7.41
CA ALA A 66 5.78 14.07 6.96
C ALA A 66 6.22 15.34 6.20
N ARG A 67 7.30 15.98 6.65
CA ARG A 67 7.89 17.14 5.96
C ARG A 67 8.47 16.78 4.58
N LEU A 68 9.05 15.59 4.41
CA LEU A 68 9.56 15.14 3.12
C LEU A 68 8.47 15.10 2.03
N PHE A 69 7.23 14.78 2.40
CA PHE A 69 6.12 14.74 1.47
C PHE A 69 5.63 16.12 1.00
N HIS A 70 6.15 17.22 1.56
CA HIS A 70 5.91 18.58 1.07
C HIS A 70 6.97 19.07 0.09
N GLU A 71 8.06 18.34 -0.06
CA GLU A 71 9.06 18.67 -1.08
C GLU A 71 8.50 18.40 -2.49
N PRO A 72 8.74 19.29 -3.47
CA PRO A 72 8.17 19.17 -4.82
C PRO A 72 8.41 17.82 -5.48
N ASP A 73 9.60 17.25 -5.28
CA ASP A 73 9.96 15.95 -5.86
C ASP A 73 9.36 14.75 -5.11
N CYS A 74 8.75 14.99 -3.93
CA CYS A 74 8.21 13.96 -3.05
C CYS A 74 6.74 14.21 -2.66
N ASN A 75 6.01 14.99 -3.42
CA ASN A 75 4.61 15.35 -3.13
C ASN A 75 3.68 14.18 -3.44
N LEU A 76 3.56 13.26 -2.47
CA LEU A 76 2.80 12.02 -2.62
C LEU A 76 1.41 12.11 -2.00
N TYR A 77 0.45 11.54 -2.67
CA TYR A 77 -0.94 11.42 -2.23
C TYR A 77 -1.37 9.96 -2.19
N VAL A 78 -2.18 9.62 -1.19
CA VAL A 78 -2.93 8.37 -1.15
C VAL A 78 -4.32 8.62 -1.72
N ILE A 79 -4.79 7.70 -2.52
CA ILE A 79 -6.14 7.67 -3.04
C ILE A 79 -6.73 6.28 -2.82
N ALA A 80 -7.90 6.19 -2.21
CA ALA A 80 -8.54 4.92 -1.90
C ALA A 80 -9.95 4.89 -2.47
N MET A 81 -10.21 3.94 -3.35
CA MET A 81 -11.55 3.59 -3.80
C MET A 81 -12.17 2.62 -2.80
N ILE A 82 -13.37 2.92 -2.36
CA ILE A 82 -14.15 2.08 -1.45
C ILE A 82 -15.50 1.84 -2.13
N GLY A 83 -15.67 0.66 -2.71
CA GLY A 83 -16.93 0.26 -3.31
C GLY A 83 -17.97 -0.04 -2.22
N SER A 84 -19.16 0.48 -2.37
CA SER A 84 -20.31 0.24 -1.50
C SER A 84 -21.31 -0.72 -2.17
N LYS A 85 -21.89 -1.64 -1.39
CA LYS A 85 -22.99 -2.51 -1.84
C LYS A 85 -24.35 -1.77 -1.92
N THR A 86 -24.39 -0.51 -1.47
CA THR A 86 -25.59 0.34 -1.49
C THR A 86 -25.21 1.75 -1.95
N ARG A 87 -26.18 2.53 -2.39
CA ARG A 87 -25.97 3.96 -2.59
C ARG A 87 -25.54 4.61 -1.28
N ILE A 88 -24.66 5.60 -1.37
CA ILE A 88 -24.08 6.27 -0.20
C ILE A 88 -24.88 7.54 0.06
N ASP A 89 -25.37 7.69 1.30
CA ASP A 89 -26.04 8.89 1.76
C ASP A 89 -25.00 9.90 2.26
N PRO A 90 -24.83 11.07 1.58
CA PRO A 90 -23.85 12.07 1.96
C PRO A 90 -24.08 12.68 3.35
N ASP A 91 -25.33 12.83 3.78
CA ASP A 91 -25.65 13.45 5.06
C ASP A 91 -25.31 12.50 6.20
N VAL A 92 -25.59 11.20 6.03
CA VAL A 92 -25.16 10.15 6.97
C VAL A 92 -23.64 10.12 7.08
N VAL A 93 -22.93 10.21 5.96
CA VAL A 93 -21.45 10.24 5.94
C VAL A 93 -20.93 11.48 6.68
N LYS A 94 -21.40 12.69 6.35
CA LYS A 94 -20.98 13.93 7.00
C LYS A 94 -21.24 13.91 8.51
N ALA A 95 -22.42 13.49 8.95
CA ALA A 95 -22.76 13.39 10.37
C ALA A 95 -21.81 12.46 11.14
N ASN A 96 -21.46 11.32 10.55
CA ASN A 96 -20.58 10.34 11.19
C ASN A 96 -19.09 10.71 11.15
N LEU A 97 -18.63 11.44 10.12
CA LEU A 97 -17.24 11.92 10.04
C LEU A 97 -16.87 12.82 11.23
N VAL A 98 -17.81 13.65 11.73
CA VAL A 98 -17.60 14.49 12.92
C VAL A 98 -17.26 13.66 14.16
N HIS A 99 -17.89 12.50 14.29
CA HIS A 99 -17.74 11.64 15.46
C HIS A 99 -16.63 10.57 15.31
N SER A 100 -15.99 10.50 14.17
CA SER A 100 -14.96 9.49 13.86
C SER A 100 -13.66 10.12 13.33
N LEU A 101 -13.58 10.41 12.05
CA LEU A 101 -12.38 10.92 11.39
C LEU A 101 -11.88 12.23 12.01
N LEU A 102 -12.80 13.18 12.27
CA LEU A 102 -12.47 14.48 12.85
C LEU A 102 -12.12 14.45 14.35
N LYS A 103 -12.17 13.28 15.01
CA LYS A 103 -11.55 13.10 16.33
C LYS A 103 -10.03 12.96 16.27
N HIS A 104 -9.49 12.71 15.08
CA HIS A 104 -8.05 12.57 14.91
C HIS A 104 -7.41 13.92 14.55
N PRO A 105 -6.45 14.44 15.35
CA PRO A 105 -5.90 15.80 15.21
C PRO A 105 -5.42 16.15 13.80
N ARG A 106 -4.81 15.22 13.08
CA ARG A 106 -4.29 15.48 11.73
C ARG A 106 -5.36 15.79 10.70
N PHE A 107 -6.60 15.33 10.91
CA PHE A 107 -7.70 15.51 9.97
C PHE A 107 -8.49 16.81 10.20
N PHE A 108 -8.22 17.52 11.30
CA PHE A 108 -8.75 18.85 11.53
C PHE A 108 -7.62 19.91 11.71
N SER A 109 -6.39 19.62 11.28
CA SER A 109 -5.29 20.58 11.37
C SER A 109 -4.77 20.95 9.99
N LEU A 110 -4.40 22.22 9.85
CA LEU A 110 -3.58 22.72 8.77
C LEU A 110 -2.11 22.32 8.99
N GLN A 111 -1.34 22.31 7.92
CA GLN A 111 0.11 22.12 7.96
C GLN A 111 0.75 23.45 7.56
N VAL A 112 1.20 24.21 8.55
CA VAL A 112 1.67 25.57 8.38
C VAL A 112 3.18 25.64 8.54
N MET A 113 3.85 26.36 7.65
CA MET A 113 5.28 26.65 7.75
C MET A 113 5.48 27.92 8.57
N GLU A 114 6.29 27.85 9.60
CA GLU A 114 6.62 28.98 10.48
C GLU A 114 7.95 29.60 10.01
N GLU A 115 7.86 30.67 9.21
CA GLU A 115 9.03 31.31 8.60
C GLU A 115 9.98 31.91 9.64
N GLU A 116 9.44 32.43 10.74
CA GLU A 116 10.22 33.08 11.82
C GLU A 116 11.14 32.11 12.59
N LYS A 117 10.86 30.80 12.58
CA LYS A 117 11.64 29.78 13.31
C LYS A 117 12.39 28.82 12.38
N GLY A 118 12.95 29.32 11.29
CA GLY A 118 13.79 28.50 10.41
C GLY A 118 13.02 27.52 9.53
N GLY A 119 11.74 27.79 9.23
CA GLY A 119 10.94 27.01 8.31
C GLY A 119 10.43 25.68 8.89
N GLU A 120 10.18 25.60 10.18
CA GLU A 120 9.59 24.40 10.80
C GLU A 120 8.09 24.29 10.50
N MET A 121 7.66 23.15 9.96
CA MET A 121 6.24 22.88 9.69
C MET A 121 5.53 22.32 10.93
N LYS A 122 4.34 22.84 11.22
CA LYS A 122 3.54 22.48 12.40
C LYS A 122 2.08 22.14 12.04
N TRP A 123 1.48 21.34 12.89
CA TRP A 123 0.04 21.09 12.88
C TRP A 123 -0.69 22.19 13.63
N VAL A 124 -1.58 22.91 12.94
CA VAL A 124 -2.39 23.98 13.51
C VAL A 124 -3.87 23.59 13.44
N PRO A 125 -4.53 23.33 14.58
CA PRO A 125 -5.95 22.99 14.59
C PRO A 125 -6.82 24.05 13.89
N THR A 126 -7.80 23.60 13.12
CA THR A 126 -8.75 24.49 12.43
C THR A 126 -10.16 23.90 12.44
N LYS A 127 -11.14 24.76 12.17
CA LYS A 127 -12.52 24.30 11.96
C LYS A 127 -12.67 23.72 10.56
N VAL A 128 -13.12 22.47 10.48
CA VAL A 128 -13.34 21.78 9.21
C VAL A 128 -14.74 22.10 8.68
N ASP A 129 -14.81 22.56 7.45
CA ASP A 129 -16.05 22.73 6.69
C ASP A 129 -16.26 21.46 5.84
N LEU A 130 -17.18 20.60 6.27
CA LEU A 130 -17.43 19.32 5.60
C LEU A 130 -18.00 19.48 4.19
N GLU A 131 -18.67 20.60 3.88
CA GLU A 131 -19.17 20.85 2.51
C GLU A 131 -18.02 21.02 1.50
N LYS A 132 -16.85 21.47 1.98
CA LYS A 132 -15.63 21.60 1.16
C LYS A 132 -14.76 20.34 1.14
N HIS A 133 -15.09 19.36 1.96
CA HIS A 133 -14.32 18.11 2.09
C HIS A 133 -15.07 16.89 1.56
N VAL A 134 -16.40 16.85 1.67
CA VAL A 134 -17.24 15.77 1.15
C VAL A 134 -17.93 16.27 -0.11
N ILE A 135 -17.46 15.80 -1.24
CA ILE A 135 -17.85 16.28 -2.57
C ILE A 135 -18.76 15.22 -3.20
N VAL A 136 -19.95 15.65 -3.60
CA VAL A 136 -20.90 14.84 -4.37
C VAL A 136 -20.96 15.45 -5.76
N PRO A 137 -20.28 14.91 -6.76
CA PRO A 137 -20.32 15.47 -8.11
C PRO A 137 -21.71 15.31 -8.72
N ASP A 138 -22.14 16.34 -9.43
CA ASP A 138 -23.35 16.26 -10.25
C ASP A 138 -23.13 15.26 -11.39
N MET A 139 -24.02 14.29 -11.48
CA MET A 139 -24.00 13.28 -12.51
C MET A 139 -24.72 13.81 -13.76
N CYS A 140 -24.00 13.95 -14.86
CA CYS A 140 -24.64 14.21 -16.14
C CYS A 140 -25.49 12.99 -16.52
N SER A 141 -26.77 13.20 -16.80
CA SER A 141 -27.73 12.16 -17.19
C SER A 141 -27.41 11.45 -18.51
N ASP A 142 -26.55 12.04 -19.33
CA ASP A 142 -26.19 11.57 -20.67
C ASP A 142 -24.81 10.86 -20.66
N MET A 143 -24.71 9.75 -19.92
CA MET A 143 -23.46 8.96 -19.94
C MET A 143 -23.42 8.07 -21.17
N GLU A 144 -22.77 8.52 -22.25
CA GLU A 144 -22.38 7.68 -23.40
C GLU A 144 -21.30 6.65 -23.01
N THR A 145 -20.63 6.84 -21.88
CA THR A 145 -19.51 6.05 -21.38
C THR A 145 -20.00 5.05 -20.34
N SER A 146 -19.40 3.85 -20.29
CA SER A 146 -19.70 2.89 -19.22
C SER A 146 -19.39 3.48 -17.84
N SER A 147 -20.20 3.11 -16.84
CA SER A 147 -20.06 3.60 -15.47
C SER A 147 -18.69 3.32 -14.86
N ASP A 148 -18.08 2.17 -15.16
CA ASP A 148 -16.73 1.82 -14.71
C ASP A 148 -15.70 2.79 -15.27
N LYS A 149 -15.76 3.07 -16.57
CA LYS A 149 -14.86 4.02 -17.22
C LYS A 149 -15.05 5.45 -16.69
N TYR A 150 -16.30 5.86 -16.39
CA TYR A 150 -16.55 7.16 -15.76
C TYR A 150 -15.81 7.29 -14.43
N VAL A 151 -15.90 6.28 -13.55
CA VAL A 151 -15.20 6.25 -12.26
C VAL A 151 -13.69 6.30 -12.45
N GLU A 152 -13.15 5.53 -13.40
CA GLU A 152 -11.71 5.53 -13.72
C GLU A 152 -11.24 6.91 -14.21
N ASP A 153 -11.97 7.52 -15.14
CA ASP A 153 -11.65 8.84 -15.69
C ASP A 153 -11.77 9.93 -14.63
N TYR A 154 -12.78 9.85 -13.75
CA TYR A 154 -12.93 10.75 -12.61
C TYR A 154 -11.71 10.68 -11.68
N ILE A 155 -11.29 9.49 -11.30
CA ILE A 155 -10.13 9.25 -10.46
C ILE A 155 -8.84 9.73 -11.15
N CYS A 156 -8.70 9.46 -12.45
CA CYS A 156 -7.56 9.94 -13.21
C CYS A 156 -7.47 11.48 -13.18
N ASN A 157 -8.60 12.16 -13.33
CA ASN A 157 -8.66 13.62 -13.24
C ASN A 157 -8.33 14.14 -11.84
N LEU A 158 -8.74 13.44 -10.78
CA LEU A 158 -8.34 13.78 -9.41
C LEU A 158 -6.82 13.70 -9.22
N THR A 159 -6.15 12.73 -9.87
CA THR A 159 -4.68 12.59 -9.75
C THR A 159 -3.90 13.71 -10.45
N LYS A 160 -4.56 14.46 -11.34
CA LYS A 160 -3.98 15.65 -12.03
C LYS A 160 -4.06 16.93 -11.19
N THR A 161 -4.72 16.88 -10.05
CA THR A 161 -4.94 18.03 -9.16
C THR A 161 -4.31 17.81 -7.80
N THR A 162 -3.89 18.91 -7.16
CA THR A 162 -3.39 18.92 -5.78
C THR A 162 -4.51 19.25 -4.80
N LEU A 163 -4.32 18.86 -3.53
CA LEU A 163 -5.18 19.32 -2.44
C LEU A 163 -4.89 20.79 -2.12
N ASP A 164 -5.92 21.50 -1.70
CA ASP A 164 -5.83 22.89 -1.27
C ASP A 164 -5.20 22.98 0.13
N PHE A 165 -4.04 23.62 0.22
CA PHE A 165 -3.27 23.77 1.46
C PHE A 165 -3.90 24.74 2.46
N SER A 166 -4.93 25.51 2.07
CA SER A 166 -5.69 26.37 2.98
C SER A 166 -6.66 25.61 3.88
N LYS A 167 -6.80 24.29 3.67
CA LYS A 167 -7.64 23.39 4.47
C LYS A 167 -6.89 22.10 4.83
N PRO A 168 -7.37 21.29 5.79
CA PRO A 168 -6.80 19.98 6.06
C PRO A 168 -6.66 19.13 4.79
N LEU A 169 -5.52 18.45 4.62
CA LEU A 169 -5.11 17.87 3.35
C LEU A 169 -5.77 16.52 3.05
N TRP A 170 -7.09 16.53 2.95
CA TRP A 170 -7.91 15.38 2.53
C TRP A 170 -9.20 15.85 1.89
N ASP A 171 -9.80 15.03 1.04
CA ASP A 171 -11.17 15.12 0.56
C ASP A 171 -11.78 13.73 0.32
N LEU A 172 -13.10 13.67 0.31
CA LEU A 172 -13.88 12.47 0.10
C LEU A 172 -14.94 12.74 -0.99
N HIS A 173 -14.86 12.03 -2.09
CA HIS A 173 -15.80 12.14 -3.21
C HIS A 173 -16.76 10.95 -3.17
N LEU A 174 -18.06 11.21 -3.21
CA LEU A 174 -19.12 10.21 -3.17
C LEU A 174 -19.74 10.08 -4.55
N LEU A 175 -19.36 9.04 -5.28
CA LEU A 175 -19.84 8.74 -6.62
C LEU A 175 -21.00 7.73 -6.52
N ASN A 176 -22.23 8.20 -6.54
CA ASN A 176 -23.41 7.33 -6.52
C ASN A 176 -23.72 6.74 -7.90
N VAL A 177 -22.71 6.11 -8.49
CA VAL A 177 -22.72 5.46 -9.80
C VAL A 177 -22.58 3.97 -9.61
N LYS A 178 -23.47 3.21 -10.23
CA LYS A 178 -23.39 1.74 -10.23
C LYS A 178 -22.30 1.29 -11.20
N THR A 179 -21.31 0.58 -10.68
CA THR A 179 -20.23 -0.05 -11.44
C THR A 179 -20.47 -1.56 -11.56
N SER A 180 -19.58 -2.26 -12.22
CA SER A 180 -19.64 -3.72 -12.35
C SER A 180 -19.58 -4.46 -11.01
N ASP A 181 -18.97 -3.86 -9.96
CA ASP A 181 -18.68 -4.50 -8.67
C ASP A 181 -19.16 -3.71 -7.44
N ALA A 182 -19.83 -2.55 -7.63
CA ALA A 182 -20.38 -1.74 -6.55
C ALA A 182 -21.61 -0.93 -6.98
N GLU A 183 -22.51 -0.62 -6.05
CA GLU A 183 -23.66 0.27 -6.28
C GLU A 183 -23.28 1.76 -6.17
N ALA A 184 -22.16 2.06 -5.49
CA ALA A 184 -21.56 3.39 -5.38
C ALA A 184 -20.09 3.28 -5.03
N VAL A 185 -19.31 4.33 -5.32
CA VAL A 185 -17.88 4.38 -5.02
C VAL A 185 -17.54 5.63 -4.22
N ALA A 186 -16.99 5.45 -3.03
CA ALA A 186 -16.36 6.55 -2.29
C ALA A 186 -14.88 6.63 -2.65
N VAL A 187 -14.40 7.80 -3.03
CA VAL A 187 -12.99 8.06 -3.36
C VAL A 187 -12.40 8.97 -2.31
N PHE A 188 -11.52 8.43 -1.48
CA PHE A 188 -10.86 9.17 -0.41
C PHE A 188 -9.45 9.55 -0.82
N ARG A 189 -9.18 10.85 -0.97
CA ARG A 189 -7.87 11.39 -1.33
C ARG A 189 -7.23 12.07 -0.13
N ILE A 190 -5.97 11.75 0.17
CA ILE A 190 -5.26 12.18 1.37
C ILE A 190 -3.80 12.48 1.01
N HIS A 191 -3.27 13.61 1.48
CA HIS A 191 -1.84 13.87 1.38
C HIS A 191 -1.05 12.91 2.27
N HIS A 192 0.05 12.35 1.77
CA HIS A 192 0.77 11.26 2.46
C HIS A 192 1.43 11.69 3.78
N SER A 193 1.53 13.01 4.04
CA SER A 193 1.99 13.55 5.34
C SER A 193 1.05 13.21 6.51
N LEU A 194 -0.25 12.95 6.23
CA LEU A 194 -1.23 12.59 7.26
C LEU A 194 -1.01 11.19 7.82
N GLY A 195 -0.53 10.26 7.01
CA GLY A 195 -0.29 8.89 7.46
C GLY A 195 0.22 7.96 6.36
N ASP A 196 0.82 6.85 6.78
CA ASP A 196 1.16 5.74 5.90
C ASP A 196 -0.04 4.78 5.72
N GLY A 197 0.06 3.86 4.74
CA GLY A 197 -1.03 2.94 4.39
C GLY A 197 -1.57 2.15 5.58
N THR A 198 -0.72 1.70 6.52
CA THR A 198 -1.17 0.97 7.71
C THR A 198 -1.92 1.86 8.69
N SER A 199 -1.46 3.09 8.88
CA SER A 199 -2.12 4.08 9.72
C SER A 199 -3.47 4.48 9.14
N LEU A 200 -3.55 4.71 7.83
CA LEU A 200 -4.79 5.06 7.15
C LEU A 200 -5.77 3.88 7.13
N MET A 201 -5.31 2.65 6.95
CA MET A 201 -6.15 1.46 7.10
C MET A 201 -6.70 1.35 8.53
N SER A 202 -5.88 1.56 9.54
CA SER A 202 -6.34 1.55 10.94
C SER A 202 -7.39 2.62 11.21
N LEU A 203 -7.26 3.80 10.59
CA LEU A 203 -8.26 4.87 10.67
C LEU A 203 -9.56 4.49 9.97
N LEU A 204 -9.48 3.92 8.77
CA LEU A 204 -10.66 3.41 8.07
C LEU A 204 -11.41 2.40 8.93
N LEU A 205 -10.70 1.45 9.55
CA LEU A 205 -11.31 0.46 10.46
C LEU A 205 -11.96 1.12 11.68
N ALA A 206 -11.41 2.22 12.19
CA ALA A 206 -12.05 2.99 13.27
C ALA A 206 -13.35 3.69 12.83
N CYS A 207 -13.46 4.05 11.55
CA CYS A 207 -14.65 4.66 10.95
C CYS A 207 -15.68 3.63 10.46
N THR A 208 -15.39 2.33 10.59
CA THR A 208 -16.27 1.24 10.11
C THR A 208 -16.74 0.38 11.26
N ARG A 209 -17.75 -0.45 10.97
CA ARG A 209 -18.27 -1.47 11.88
C ARG A 209 -18.35 -2.80 11.14
N LYS A 210 -18.46 -3.91 11.85
CA LYS A 210 -18.75 -5.20 11.22
C LYS A 210 -20.09 -5.14 10.50
N ALA A 211 -20.16 -5.68 9.30
CA ALA A 211 -21.45 -5.75 8.57
C ALA A 211 -22.46 -6.64 9.32
N SER A 212 -21.97 -7.66 10.04
CA SER A 212 -22.79 -8.58 10.84
C SER A 212 -23.20 -8.02 12.20
N ASP A 213 -22.49 -7.00 12.71
CA ASP A 213 -22.76 -6.38 14.02
C ASP A 213 -22.37 -4.90 13.99
N PRO A 214 -23.36 -3.99 13.80
CA PRO A 214 -23.11 -2.55 13.71
C PRO A 214 -22.55 -1.92 14.98
N THR A 215 -22.54 -2.61 16.10
CA THR A 215 -21.97 -2.12 17.35
C THR A 215 -20.50 -2.51 17.53
N ALA A 216 -20.04 -3.55 16.81
CA ALA A 216 -18.70 -4.09 16.94
C ALA A 216 -17.71 -3.45 15.99
N LEU A 217 -16.50 -3.12 16.50
CA LEU A 217 -15.38 -2.71 15.66
C LEU A 217 -14.81 -3.90 14.90
N PRO A 218 -14.32 -3.69 13.67
CA PRO A 218 -13.62 -4.71 12.92
C PRO A 218 -12.38 -5.20 13.64
N SER A 219 -12.04 -6.48 13.47
CA SER A 219 -10.81 -7.04 13.99
C SER A 219 -9.61 -6.59 13.15
N VAL A 220 -8.57 -6.13 13.85
CA VAL A 220 -7.30 -5.78 13.20
C VAL A 220 -6.40 -7.02 13.20
N PRO A 221 -5.91 -7.45 12.04
CA PRO A 221 -4.99 -8.58 12.00
C PRO A 221 -3.70 -8.27 12.75
N MET A 222 -3.39 -9.04 13.80
CA MET A 222 -2.14 -8.91 14.54
C MET A 222 -1.06 -9.82 13.94
N MET A 223 0.09 -9.25 13.56
CA MET A 223 1.24 -10.03 13.12
C MET A 223 1.80 -10.87 14.27
N LYS A 224 1.82 -12.19 14.12
CA LYS A 224 2.51 -13.08 15.06
C LYS A 224 4.01 -12.83 15.01
N LYS A 225 4.62 -12.65 16.16
CA LYS A 225 6.08 -12.73 16.27
C LYS A 225 6.53 -14.13 15.85
N PRO A 226 7.54 -14.27 14.97
CA PRO A 226 8.05 -15.56 14.61
C PRO A 226 8.57 -16.27 15.87
N LYS A 227 8.11 -17.51 16.11
CA LYS A 227 8.65 -18.34 17.19
C LYS A 227 10.14 -18.53 16.94
N SER A 228 10.98 -18.12 17.89
CA SER A 228 12.40 -18.41 17.83
C SER A 228 12.60 -19.91 17.97
N SER A 229 12.94 -20.60 16.88
CA SER A 229 13.38 -21.98 16.97
C SER A 229 14.75 -22.02 17.67
N ALA A 230 14.74 -22.45 18.91
CA ALA A 230 15.95 -22.77 19.65
C ALA A 230 16.55 -24.07 19.04
N GLY A 231 17.40 -23.92 18.04
CA GLY A 231 18.06 -25.06 17.39
C GLY A 231 19.52 -24.73 17.07
N SER A 232 20.35 -25.76 17.01
CA SER A 232 21.77 -25.70 16.65
C SER A 232 21.92 -24.99 15.29
N GLY A 233 22.77 -23.97 15.20
CA GLY A 233 22.96 -23.17 13.99
C GLY A 233 22.75 -21.66 14.19
N LYS A 234 22.72 -21.18 15.44
CA LYS A 234 22.58 -19.74 15.73
C LYS A 234 23.68 -18.91 15.06
N TRP A 235 24.93 -19.39 15.05
CA TRP A 235 26.06 -18.72 14.41
C TRP A 235 25.92 -18.62 12.90
N TRP A 236 25.46 -19.68 12.24
CA TRP A 236 25.22 -19.67 10.79
C TRP A 236 24.06 -18.72 10.40
N LYS A 237 22.99 -18.69 11.20
CA LYS A 237 21.89 -17.75 11.00
C LYS A 237 22.36 -16.31 11.19
N ALA A 238 23.16 -16.02 12.23
CA ALA A 238 23.75 -14.71 12.48
C ALA A 238 24.71 -14.30 11.36
N PHE A 239 25.60 -15.17 10.94
CA PHE A 239 26.51 -14.92 9.81
C PHE A 239 25.71 -14.59 8.53
N ARG A 240 24.70 -15.42 8.20
CA ARG A 240 23.84 -15.19 7.04
C ARG A 240 23.08 -13.85 7.12
N LEU A 241 22.61 -13.48 8.30
CA LEU A 241 21.95 -12.19 8.54
C LEU A 241 22.90 -11.02 8.25
N VAL A 242 24.10 -11.05 8.83
CA VAL A 242 25.11 -9.99 8.62
C VAL A 242 25.53 -9.93 7.15
N TRP A 243 25.83 -11.08 6.53
CA TRP A 243 26.24 -11.17 5.13
C TRP A 243 25.18 -10.61 4.17
N ASN A 244 23.93 -11.04 4.34
CA ASN A 244 22.82 -10.51 3.55
C ASN A 244 22.65 -9.01 3.74
N THR A 245 22.78 -8.51 4.98
CA THR A 245 22.68 -7.09 5.27
C THR A 245 23.77 -6.28 4.57
N ILE A 246 25.01 -6.74 4.60
CA ILE A 246 26.13 -6.08 3.91
C ILE A 246 25.84 -5.98 2.40
N ILE A 247 25.46 -7.09 1.77
CA ILE A 247 25.14 -7.11 0.33
C ILE A 247 23.99 -6.16 0.02
N ASP A 248 22.94 -6.19 0.81
CA ASP A 248 21.75 -5.36 0.56
C ASP A 248 22.05 -3.87 0.77
N VAL A 249 22.80 -3.50 1.80
CA VAL A 249 23.23 -2.11 2.02
C VAL A 249 24.15 -1.64 0.89
N LEU A 250 25.10 -2.45 0.45
CA LEU A 250 25.95 -2.11 -0.69
C LEU A 250 25.13 -1.95 -1.98
N MET A 251 24.10 -2.76 -2.18
CA MET A 251 23.19 -2.63 -3.31
C MET A 251 22.39 -1.31 -3.26
N VAL A 252 21.93 -0.91 -2.07
CA VAL A 252 21.26 0.39 -1.86
C VAL A 252 22.23 1.53 -2.17
N ILE A 253 23.44 1.51 -1.64
CA ILE A 253 24.46 2.52 -1.89
C ILE A 253 24.79 2.59 -3.39
N ALA A 254 25.03 1.47 -4.03
CA ALA A 254 25.29 1.41 -5.46
C ALA A 254 24.09 1.96 -6.27
N THR A 255 22.85 1.71 -5.82
CA THR A 255 21.65 2.28 -6.45
C THR A 255 21.58 3.79 -6.26
N VAL A 256 21.94 4.31 -5.08
CA VAL A 256 22.00 5.77 -4.84
C VAL A 256 23.06 6.43 -5.72
N LEU A 257 24.20 5.78 -5.95
CA LEU A 257 25.33 6.37 -6.67
C LEU A 257 25.21 6.25 -8.19
N PHE A 258 25.05 5.04 -8.70
CA PHE A 258 25.20 4.77 -10.15
C PHE A 258 24.25 3.72 -10.72
N LEU A 259 23.74 2.75 -9.94
CA LEU A 259 22.87 1.71 -10.48
C LEU A 259 21.47 2.26 -10.79
N LYS A 260 21.06 2.11 -12.04
CA LYS A 260 19.73 2.43 -12.54
C LYS A 260 19.23 1.22 -13.33
N ASP A 261 17.95 0.89 -13.23
CA ASP A 261 17.37 -0.12 -14.09
C ASP A 261 17.41 0.32 -15.54
N ARG A 262 17.51 -0.63 -16.45
CA ARG A 262 17.43 -0.36 -17.87
C ARG A 262 16.07 0.26 -18.20
N ASP A 263 16.04 1.11 -19.20
CA ASP A 263 14.80 1.65 -19.69
C ASP A 263 13.94 0.51 -20.25
N THR A 264 12.76 0.38 -19.66
CA THR A 264 11.76 -0.63 -20.01
C THR A 264 10.43 0.07 -20.23
N PRO A 265 9.48 -0.53 -20.97
CA PRO A 265 8.15 0.06 -21.13
C PRO A 265 7.42 0.37 -19.82
N LEU A 266 7.82 -0.27 -18.71
CA LEU A 266 7.19 -0.09 -17.38
C LEU A 266 7.84 1.03 -16.56
N ARG A 267 8.93 1.62 -17.00
CA ARG A 267 9.65 2.62 -16.20
C ARG A 267 9.14 4.03 -16.41
N GLY A 268 8.75 4.38 -17.62
CA GLY A 268 8.32 5.72 -18.01
C GLY A 268 9.44 6.77 -18.14
N PRO A 269 9.09 7.93 -18.67
CA PRO A 269 9.98 9.07 -18.83
C PRO A 269 10.31 9.74 -17.47
N PRO A 270 11.29 10.66 -17.42
CA PRO A 270 11.71 11.31 -16.17
C PRO A 270 10.59 12.07 -15.43
N ASN A 271 9.56 12.54 -16.14
CA ASN A 271 8.50 13.39 -15.57
C ASN A 271 7.21 12.63 -15.22
N VAL A 272 7.27 11.31 -15.15
CA VAL A 272 6.13 10.46 -14.85
C VAL A 272 5.38 10.83 -13.54
N GLY A 273 6.09 11.37 -12.54
CA GLY A 273 5.48 11.77 -11.28
C GLY A 273 4.51 12.95 -11.36
N SER A 274 4.60 13.77 -12.43
CA SER A 274 3.74 14.94 -12.66
C SER A 274 2.57 14.67 -13.61
N THR A 275 2.48 13.47 -14.16
CA THR A 275 1.44 13.06 -15.11
C THR A 275 0.24 12.45 -14.41
N GLY A 276 -0.92 12.45 -15.07
CA GLY A 276 -2.13 11.79 -14.58
C GLY A 276 -1.95 10.29 -14.44
N ARG A 277 -2.61 9.73 -13.44
CA ARG A 277 -2.57 8.29 -13.13
C ARG A 277 -3.91 7.65 -13.39
N ARG A 278 -3.94 6.63 -14.23
CA ARG A 278 -5.08 5.73 -14.32
C ARG A 278 -4.94 4.67 -13.24
N ILE A 279 -5.97 4.55 -12.41
CA ILE A 279 -6.00 3.61 -11.30
C ILE A 279 -7.15 2.65 -11.53
N ILE A 280 -6.82 1.39 -11.69
CA ILE A 280 -7.78 0.31 -11.93
C ILE A 280 -7.55 -0.80 -10.91
N HIS A 281 -8.57 -1.60 -10.65
CA HIS A 281 -8.46 -2.73 -9.72
C HIS A 281 -9.21 -3.96 -10.24
N ARG A 282 -8.79 -5.13 -9.75
CA ARG A 282 -9.52 -6.40 -9.91
C ARG A 282 -9.45 -7.20 -8.62
N THR A 283 -10.48 -7.96 -8.40
CA THR A 283 -10.63 -8.82 -7.24
C THR A 283 -10.38 -10.27 -7.62
N ILE A 284 -9.53 -10.96 -6.85
CA ILE A 284 -9.29 -12.41 -6.99
C ILE A 284 -9.65 -13.12 -5.68
N SER A 285 -9.93 -14.43 -5.76
CA SER A 285 -10.21 -15.26 -4.60
C SER A 285 -8.98 -15.38 -3.68
N LEU A 286 -9.15 -15.06 -2.40
CA LEU A 286 -8.11 -15.26 -1.41
C LEU A 286 -7.84 -16.75 -1.18
N GLU A 287 -8.84 -17.61 -1.31
CA GLU A 287 -8.71 -19.06 -1.19
C GLU A 287 -7.76 -19.62 -2.26
N ASP A 288 -7.89 -19.20 -3.52
CA ASP A 288 -6.98 -19.59 -4.60
C ASP A 288 -5.54 -19.16 -4.32
N VAL A 289 -5.36 -17.96 -3.79
CA VAL A 289 -4.04 -17.44 -3.40
C VAL A 289 -3.43 -18.28 -2.28
N VAL A 290 -4.22 -18.66 -1.28
CA VAL A 290 -3.81 -19.51 -0.15
C VAL A 290 -3.48 -20.92 -0.64
N MET A 291 -4.27 -21.50 -1.54
CA MET A 291 -4.01 -22.79 -2.17
C MET A 291 -2.63 -22.82 -2.86
N ILE A 292 -2.39 -21.86 -3.76
CA ILE A 292 -1.08 -21.74 -4.47
C ILE A 292 0.06 -21.61 -3.47
N LYS A 293 -0.09 -20.80 -2.43
CA LYS A 293 0.91 -20.60 -1.41
C LYS A 293 1.20 -21.88 -0.61
N ASN A 294 0.19 -22.65 -0.24
CA ASN A 294 0.33 -23.89 0.49
C ASN A 294 1.07 -24.94 -0.34
N ALA A 295 0.69 -25.11 -1.60
CA ALA A 295 1.39 -25.95 -2.54
C ALA A 295 2.88 -25.58 -2.66
N MET A 296 3.22 -24.28 -2.64
CA MET A 296 4.61 -23.80 -2.66
C MET A 296 5.38 -24.12 -1.37
N SER A 297 4.73 -24.21 -0.21
CA SER A 297 5.39 -24.54 1.04
C SER A 297 5.81 -26.03 1.07
N THR A 298 5.03 -26.90 0.45
CA THR A 298 5.33 -28.34 0.31
C THR A 298 6.43 -28.62 -0.71
N LEU A 299 6.57 -27.79 -1.75
CA LEU A 299 7.66 -27.89 -2.74
C LEU A 299 9.08 -27.71 -2.13
N LYS A 300 9.20 -27.05 -0.98
CA LYS A 300 10.48 -26.97 -0.24
C LYS A 300 11.02 -28.32 0.20
N ALA A 301 10.17 -29.30 0.43
CA ALA A 301 10.58 -30.63 0.92
C ALA A 301 11.10 -31.55 -0.19
N ARG A 302 10.74 -31.32 -1.44
CA ARG A 302 11.22 -32.10 -2.59
C ARG A 302 12.11 -31.23 -3.46
N ARG A 303 13.41 -31.28 -3.20
CA ARG A 303 14.46 -30.73 -4.08
C ARG A 303 14.39 -31.47 -5.42
N ILE A 304 13.66 -30.88 -6.38
CA ILE A 304 13.56 -31.45 -7.72
C ILE A 304 14.93 -31.28 -8.38
N LYS A 305 15.66 -32.39 -8.50
CA LYS A 305 16.73 -32.56 -9.47
C LYS A 305 16.11 -32.61 -10.86
N GLY A 306 15.68 -31.48 -11.39
CA GLY A 306 15.20 -31.35 -12.76
C GLY A 306 16.26 -30.65 -13.58
N GLN A 307 16.56 -31.21 -14.73
CA GLN A 307 17.49 -30.69 -15.71
C GLN A 307 17.16 -29.27 -16.11
N ARG A 308 18.15 -28.38 -16.03
CA ARG A 308 18.12 -27.05 -16.62
C ARG A 308 18.05 -27.19 -18.15
N THR A 309 16.89 -27.15 -18.69
CA THR A 309 16.68 -26.84 -20.13
C THR A 309 16.45 -25.35 -20.25
N GLU A 310 17.52 -24.60 -20.43
CA GLU A 310 17.42 -23.20 -20.85
C GLU A 310 17.04 -23.19 -22.34
N LYS A 311 15.76 -22.92 -22.64
CA LYS A 311 15.39 -22.61 -24.02
C LYS A 311 16.18 -21.41 -24.51
N LYS A 312 16.91 -21.55 -25.60
CA LYS A 312 17.58 -20.47 -26.35
C LYS A 312 16.54 -19.52 -26.93
N ASN A 313 16.12 -18.54 -26.15
CA ASN A 313 15.30 -17.43 -26.65
C ASN A 313 16.16 -16.17 -26.74
N ASN A 314 15.90 -15.35 -27.78
CA ASN A 314 16.61 -14.11 -28.10
C ASN A 314 16.36 -12.96 -27.08
N LEU A 315 15.98 -13.26 -25.85
CA LEU A 315 15.98 -12.30 -24.73
C LEU A 315 17.43 -12.05 -24.30
N PRO A 316 17.82 -10.81 -24.01
CA PRO A 316 19.12 -10.53 -23.41
C PRO A 316 19.28 -11.39 -22.17
N LYS A 317 20.34 -12.21 -22.13
CA LYS A 317 20.56 -13.27 -21.12
C LYS A 317 20.55 -12.81 -19.65
N ASN A 318 20.41 -11.50 -19.36
CA ASN A 318 20.43 -10.95 -18.01
C ASN A 318 19.52 -9.71 -17.91
N LEU A 319 18.27 -9.76 -18.39
CA LEU A 319 17.33 -8.69 -18.11
C LEU A 319 16.89 -8.83 -16.65
N SER A 320 17.36 -7.93 -15.80
CA SER A 320 16.99 -7.81 -14.42
C SER A 320 16.35 -6.44 -14.22
N ILE A 321 15.17 -6.42 -13.64
CA ILE A 321 14.53 -5.20 -13.12
C ILE A 321 14.50 -5.29 -11.60
N ARG A 322 14.34 -4.14 -10.95
CA ARG A 322 14.18 -4.07 -9.51
C ARG A 322 12.84 -3.46 -9.16
N ALA A 323 12.21 -4.01 -8.17
CA ALA A 323 11.03 -3.41 -7.56
C ALA A 323 11.41 -2.77 -6.22
N THR A 324 10.82 -1.63 -5.93
CA THR A 324 10.80 -1.07 -4.58
C THR A 324 9.59 -1.61 -3.84
N HIS A 325 9.81 -2.39 -2.79
CA HIS A 325 8.75 -2.94 -1.97
C HIS A 325 8.62 -2.16 -0.65
N PHE A 326 7.43 -1.62 -0.40
CA PHE A 326 7.14 -0.92 0.86
C PHE A 326 6.70 -1.92 1.93
N ILE A 327 7.43 -1.96 3.03
CA ILE A 327 7.14 -2.82 4.18
C ILE A 327 6.89 -1.97 5.43
N ASN A 328 5.95 -2.44 6.26
CA ASN A 328 5.73 -1.84 7.58
C ASN A 328 6.60 -2.56 8.61
N ILE A 329 7.40 -1.79 9.35
CA ILE A 329 8.27 -2.33 10.42
C ILE A 329 7.72 -2.10 11.82
N ARG A 330 6.52 -1.54 11.96
CA ARG A 330 5.91 -1.32 13.28
C ARG A 330 5.61 -2.65 13.97
N PRO A 331 5.91 -2.78 15.26
CA PRO A 331 5.64 -4.01 16.01
C PRO A 331 4.14 -4.22 16.30
N SER A 332 3.30 -3.21 16.14
CA SER A 332 1.86 -3.29 16.36
C SER A 332 1.09 -2.52 15.29
N ALA A 333 0.13 -3.19 14.65
CA ALA A 333 -0.95 -2.55 13.91
C ALA A 333 -2.11 -2.26 14.88
N GLY A 334 -2.80 -1.13 14.74
CA GLY A 334 -3.97 -0.78 15.56
C GLY A 334 -4.26 0.71 15.53
N ILE A 335 -5.44 1.09 16.06
CA ILE A 335 -5.93 2.48 16.12
C ILE A 335 -4.92 3.42 16.80
N HIS A 336 -4.11 2.91 17.72
CA HIS A 336 -3.04 3.67 18.38
C HIS A 336 -1.80 3.91 17.51
N ALA A 337 -1.69 3.29 16.34
CA ALA A 337 -0.56 3.51 15.43
C ALA A 337 -0.51 4.95 14.90
N LEU A 338 -1.66 5.62 14.76
CA LEU A 338 -1.77 7.02 14.36
C LEU A 338 -1.28 8.02 15.42
N LYS A 339 -1.36 7.66 16.71
CA LYS A 339 -0.92 8.56 17.80
C LYS A 339 0.61 8.68 17.91
N ARG A 340 1.37 7.75 17.34
CA ARG A 340 2.85 7.80 17.34
C ARG A 340 3.35 8.45 16.06
N ASN A 341 4.15 9.48 16.22
CA ASN A 341 4.75 10.27 15.15
C ASN A 341 5.52 9.40 14.15
N GLY A 342 5.17 9.50 12.87
CA GLY A 342 6.00 9.11 11.74
C GLY A 342 5.44 7.98 10.87
N ALA A 343 5.51 8.19 9.56
CA ALA A 343 5.42 7.14 8.57
C ALA A 343 6.59 6.15 8.77
N THR A 344 6.28 4.86 8.82
CA THR A 344 7.26 3.78 9.02
C THR A 344 7.26 2.78 7.87
N GLY A 345 6.63 3.14 6.76
CA GLY A 345 6.76 2.43 5.51
C GLY A 345 8.17 2.60 4.95
N LEU A 346 8.86 1.51 4.66
CA LEU A 346 10.22 1.50 4.17
C LEU A 346 10.33 0.79 2.85
N ALA A 347 11.17 1.34 1.99
CA ALA A 347 11.45 0.83 0.68
C ALA A 347 12.59 -0.20 0.73
N VAL A 348 12.32 -1.45 0.37
CA VAL A 348 13.30 -2.52 0.23
C VAL A 348 13.45 -2.85 -1.25
N LEU A 349 14.69 -2.99 -1.72
CA LEU A 349 15.00 -3.34 -3.10
C LEU A 349 14.83 -4.84 -3.35
N LEU A 350 13.98 -5.19 -4.31
CA LEU A 350 13.76 -6.58 -4.73
C LEU A 350 14.28 -6.78 -6.17
N PRO A 351 15.34 -7.57 -6.37
CA PRO A 351 15.78 -7.94 -7.71
C PRO A 351 14.81 -8.93 -8.34
N LEU A 352 14.35 -8.64 -9.55
CA LEU A 352 13.48 -9.46 -10.36
C LEU A 352 14.25 -9.92 -11.60
N SER A 353 14.52 -11.21 -11.69
CA SER A 353 15.16 -11.79 -12.88
C SER A 353 14.09 -12.14 -13.92
N ILE A 354 14.09 -11.43 -15.04
CA ILE A 354 13.21 -11.69 -16.16
C ILE A 354 13.90 -12.70 -17.07
N ALA A 355 13.54 -13.99 -16.95
CA ALA A 355 13.99 -15.04 -17.82
C ALA A 355 12.80 -15.95 -18.13
N LEU A 356 12.63 -16.35 -19.38
CA LEU A 356 11.59 -17.32 -19.74
C LEU A 356 11.89 -18.68 -19.12
N ARG A 357 10.86 -19.28 -18.52
CA ARG A 357 10.89 -20.59 -17.87
C ARG A 357 9.77 -21.44 -18.40
N ASP A 358 10.05 -22.72 -18.60
CA ASP A 358 9.05 -23.67 -19.07
C ASP A 358 7.99 -24.00 -18.01
N ASN A 359 8.36 -23.97 -16.73
CA ASN A 359 7.46 -24.25 -15.63
C ASN A 359 7.06 -22.96 -14.88
N PRO A 360 5.77 -22.60 -14.84
CA PRO A 360 5.28 -21.40 -14.11
C PRO A 360 5.69 -21.40 -12.64
N LEU A 361 5.81 -22.56 -12.00
CA LEU A 361 6.18 -22.66 -10.58
C LEU A 361 7.62 -22.27 -10.28
N ASP A 362 8.52 -22.30 -11.27
CA ASP A 362 9.91 -21.88 -11.10
C ASP A 362 10.04 -20.38 -10.87
N TYR A 363 9.12 -19.56 -11.44
CA TYR A 363 9.07 -18.13 -11.18
C TYR A 363 8.76 -17.88 -9.71
N ILE A 364 7.76 -18.58 -9.19
CA ILE A 364 7.31 -18.48 -7.80
C ILE A 364 8.41 -18.92 -6.84
N GLN A 365 9.09 -20.01 -7.13
CA GLN A 365 10.19 -20.51 -6.30
C GLN A 365 11.34 -19.50 -6.21
N LYS A 366 11.78 -18.94 -7.34
CA LYS A 366 12.88 -17.94 -7.34
C LYS A 366 12.53 -16.67 -6.61
N ALA A 367 11.34 -16.16 -6.85
CA ALA A 367 10.91 -14.97 -6.18
C ALA A 367 10.73 -15.22 -4.66
N LYS A 368 10.31 -16.42 -4.25
CA LYS A 368 10.31 -16.84 -2.84
C LYS A 368 11.72 -16.84 -2.25
N GLU A 369 12.70 -17.38 -2.95
CA GLU A 369 14.09 -17.39 -2.52
C GLU A 369 14.63 -15.97 -2.32
N ALA A 370 14.35 -15.06 -3.27
CA ALA A 370 14.73 -13.67 -3.18
C ALA A 370 14.12 -12.97 -1.95
N MET A 371 12.82 -13.19 -1.70
CA MET A 371 12.13 -12.62 -0.55
C MET A 371 12.62 -13.22 0.78
N ASP A 372 12.84 -14.55 0.85
CA ASP A 372 13.33 -15.20 2.06
C ASP A 372 14.76 -14.73 2.40
N ARG A 373 15.57 -14.42 1.37
CA ARG A 373 16.87 -13.77 1.56
C ARG A 373 16.71 -12.36 2.15
N LYS A 374 15.80 -11.56 1.61
CA LYS A 374 15.50 -10.19 2.10
C LYS A 374 14.96 -10.17 3.53
N LYS A 375 14.12 -11.14 3.90
CA LYS A 375 13.65 -11.29 5.28
C LYS A 375 14.77 -11.65 6.27
N ALA A 376 15.85 -12.25 5.78
CA ALA A 376 17.06 -12.54 6.54
C ALA A 376 18.12 -11.46 6.33
N SER A 377 17.73 -10.19 6.37
CA SER A 377 18.57 -8.98 6.24
C SER A 377 18.01 -7.88 7.14
N LEU A 378 18.86 -7.00 7.64
CA LEU A 378 18.52 -5.80 8.41
C LEU A 378 18.44 -4.54 7.52
N GLU A 379 18.39 -4.71 6.19
CA GLU A 379 18.32 -3.60 5.22
C GLU A 379 17.21 -2.61 5.59
N ALA A 380 16.02 -3.11 5.92
CA ALA A 380 14.88 -2.27 6.30
C ALA A 380 15.16 -1.37 7.51
N LEU A 381 15.80 -1.92 8.54
CA LEU A 381 16.17 -1.14 9.74
C LEU A 381 17.24 -0.10 9.43
N TYR A 382 18.21 -0.46 8.58
CA TYR A 382 19.25 0.47 8.12
C TYR A 382 18.62 1.65 7.35
N ILE A 383 17.79 1.36 6.35
CA ILE A 383 17.11 2.41 5.55
C ILE A 383 16.24 3.29 6.45
N HIS A 384 15.54 2.70 7.44
CA HIS A 384 14.76 3.48 8.41
C HIS A 384 15.62 4.46 9.19
N SER A 385 16.73 3.97 9.71
CA SER A 385 17.66 4.82 10.46
C SER A 385 18.18 5.98 9.59
N MET A 386 18.56 5.68 8.35
CA MET A 386 19.02 6.69 7.39
C MET A 386 17.92 7.71 7.03
N ALA A 387 16.72 7.23 6.72
CA ALA A 387 15.58 8.09 6.38
C ALA A 387 15.18 9.02 7.53
N LYS A 388 15.43 8.63 8.78
CA LYS A 388 15.20 9.47 9.96
C LYS A 388 16.36 10.44 10.22
N SER A 389 17.60 10.00 10.03
CA SER A 389 18.79 10.77 10.39
C SER A 389 19.17 11.79 9.33
N ILE A 390 19.06 11.47 8.04
CA ILE A 390 19.47 12.34 6.95
C ILE A 390 18.72 13.69 6.94
N PRO A 391 17.39 13.73 7.04
CA PRO A 391 16.67 15.01 7.08
C PRO A 391 17.04 15.87 8.28
N ASN A 392 17.35 15.25 9.42
CA ASN A 392 17.75 15.97 10.63
C ASN A 392 19.17 16.56 10.54
N LEU A 393 20.09 15.88 9.82
CA LEU A 393 21.49 16.29 9.70
C LEU A 393 21.73 17.22 8.51
N PHE A 394 21.06 17.00 7.40
CA PHE A 394 21.32 17.67 6.12
C PHE A 394 20.11 18.45 5.57
N GLY A 395 19.05 18.56 6.35
CA GLY A 395 17.80 19.24 5.97
C GLY A 395 16.84 18.35 5.16
N THR A 396 15.56 18.78 5.11
CA THR A 396 14.47 18.02 4.47
C THR A 396 14.67 17.88 2.96
N LYS A 397 15.14 18.93 2.27
CA LYS A 397 15.39 18.91 0.82
C LYS A 397 16.42 17.85 0.43
N THR A 398 17.56 17.76 1.14
CA THR A 398 18.55 16.71 0.91
C THR A 398 17.99 15.33 1.25
N GLY A 399 17.20 15.25 2.33
CA GLY A 399 16.54 14.03 2.75
C GLY A 399 15.57 13.50 1.71
N SER A 400 14.73 14.34 1.11
CA SER A 400 13.75 13.93 0.07
C SER A 400 14.46 13.41 -1.17
N VAL A 401 15.45 14.14 -1.69
CA VAL A 401 16.24 13.72 -2.85
C VAL A 401 16.86 12.34 -2.63
N LEU A 402 17.47 12.10 -1.46
CA LEU A 402 18.11 10.82 -1.16
C LEU A 402 17.07 9.69 -0.95
N CYS A 403 15.98 9.97 -0.25
CA CYS A 403 14.92 8.99 -0.01
C CYS A 403 14.25 8.54 -1.32
N LEU A 404 14.04 9.45 -2.27
CA LEU A 404 13.45 9.13 -3.56
C LEU A 404 14.44 8.59 -4.58
N LYS A 405 15.74 8.80 -4.39
CA LYS A 405 16.75 8.39 -5.36
C LYS A 405 16.78 6.88 -5.61
N VAL A 406 16.55 6.07 -4.60
CA VAL A 406 16.46 4.61 -4.74
C VAL A 406 15.16 4.22 -5.45
N PRO A 407 13.98 4.63 -4.97
CA PRO A 407 12.72 4.30 -5.64
C PRO A 407 12.63 4.78 -7.09
N SER A 408 13.13 5.99 -7.42
CA SER A 408 13.11 6.53 -8.79
C SER A 408 14.04 5.79 -9.77
N ARG A 409 14.94 4.97 -9.26
CA ARG A 409 15.86 4.14 -10.07
C ARG A 409 15.41 2.70 -10.26
N THR A 410 14.26 2.36 -9.73
CA THR A 410 13.60 1.06 -9.90
C THR A 410 12.46 1.15 -10.89
N ALA A 411 12.11 0.04 -11.55
CA ALA A 411 11.05 0.04 -12.56
C ALA A 411 9.65 0.06 -11.94
N ILE A 412 9.46 -0.59 -10.79
CA ILE A 412 8.14 -0.86 -10.21
C ILE A 412 8.13 -0.51 -8.72
N TRP A 413 7.03 0.10 -8.27
CA TRP A 413 6.70 0.19 -6.85
C TRP A 413 5.67 -0.86 -6.49
N PHE A 414 5.86 -1.49 -5.35
CA PHE A 414 4.97 -2.52 -4.85
C PHE A 414 4.64 -2.29 -3.38
N SER A 415 3.36 -2.35 -3.04
CA SER A 415 2.88 -2.22 -1.67
C SER A 415 1.84 -3.27 -1.35
N ASN A 416 1.88 -3.78 -0.11
CA ASN A 416 0.88 -4.69 0.40
C ASN A 416 0.34 -4.19 1.73
N VAL A 417 -0.97 -4.07 1.83
CA VAL A 417 -1.67 -3.67 3.04
C VAL A 417 -2.65 -4.77 3.43
N VAL A 418 -2.57 -5.21 4.67
CA VAL A 418 -3.53 -6.17 5.21
C VAL A 418 -4.79 -5.42 5.61
N GLY A 419 -5.91 -5.76 5.01
CA GLY A 419 -7.23 -5.21 5.35
C GLY A 419 -8.00 -6.08 6.34
N PRO A 420 -9.26 -5.75 6.63
CA PRO A 420 -10.11 -6.50 7.53
C PRO A 420 -10.41 -7.90 6.99
N GLN A 421 -10.50 -8.88 7.89
CA GLN A 421 -10.80 -10.27 7.54
C GLN A 421 -12.29 -10.58 7.48
N GLU A 422 -13.11 -9.63 7.83
CA GLU A 422 -14.56 -9.72 7.87
C GLU A 422 -15.18 -8.60 7.03
N GLU A 423 -16.40 -8.81 6.58
CA GLU A 423 -17.15 -7.75 5.91
C GLU A 423 -17.43 -6.60 6.87
N ILE A 424 -17.21 -5.38 6.38
CA ILE A 424 -17.39 -4.15 7.16
C ILE A 424 -18.37 -3.21 6.46
N ALA A 425 -18.94 -2.31 7.23
CA ALA A 425 -19.79 -1.23 6.75
C ALA A 425 -19.19 0.14 7.11
N PHE A 426 -19.17 1.05 6.16
CA PHE A 426 -18.77 2.43 6.33
C PHE A 426 -20.01 3.27 6.62
N PHE A 427 -20.19 3.65 7.88
CA PHE A 427 -21.38 4.39 8.35
C PHE A 427 -22.73 3.78 7.93
N GLY A 428 -22.85 2.47 8.06
CA GLY A 428 -24.07 1.74 7.69
C GLY A 428 -24.10 1.24 6.23
N HIS A 429 -23.19 1.68 5.36
CA HIS A 429 -23.07 1.23 3.98
C HIS A 429 -22.10 0.04 3.89
N PRO A 430 -22.57 -1.20 3.57
CA PRO A 430 -21.69 -2.36 3.46
C PRO A 430 -20.68 -2.18 2.33
N ILE A 431 -19.41 -2.49 2.59
CA ILE A 431 -18.32 -2.34 1.63
C ILE A 431 -18.26 -3.57 0.72
N ALA A 432 -18.14 -3.34 -0.58
CA ALA A 432 -17.94 -4.38 -1.60
C ALA A 432 -16.45 -4.69 -1.79
N TYR A 433 -15.60 -3.65 -1.88
CA TYR A 433 -14.17 -3.75 -2.03
C TYR A 433 -13.44 -2.53 -1.43
N ILE A 434 -12.12 -2.69 -1.17
CA ILE A 434 -11.22 -1.61 -0.77
C ILE A 434 -10.02 -1.64 -1.71
N ALA A 435 -9.78 -0.55 -2.43
CA ALA A 435 -8.74 -0.44 -3.45
C ALA A 435 -7.90 0.84 -3.29
N PRO A 436 -6.94 0.88 -2.34
CA PRO A 436 -6.05 2.02 -2.15
C PRO A 436 -4.90 2.02 -3.16
N SER A 437 -4.46 3.20 -3.55
CA SER A 437 -3.26 3.44 -4.31
C SER A 437 -2.59 4.76 -3.93
N CYS A 438 -1.54 5.14 -4.67
CA CYS A 438 -0.85 6.42 -4.52
C CYS A 438 -0.63 7.06 -5.89
N PHE A 439 -0.43 8.38 -5.89
CA PHE A 439 0.02 9.14 -7.04
C PHE A 439 1.03 10.22 -6.63
N GLY A 440 1.73 10.81 -7.60
CA GLY A 440 2.85 11.71 -7.36
C GLY A 440 4.22 11.00 -7.28
N GLN A 441 4.27 9.67 -7.36
CA GLN A 441 5.53 8.91 -7.36
C GLN A 441 6.24 8.98 -8.71
N PRO A 442 7.59 8.83 -8.72
CA PRO A 442 8.41 8.97 -9.93
C PRO A 442 8.42 7.73 -10.85
N ASN A 443 7.63 6.69 -10.56
CA ASN A 443 7.58 5.44 -11.33
C ASN A 443 6.28 5.35 -12.12
N ALA A 444 6.35 4.81 -13.34
CA ALA A 444 5.18 4.66 -14.20
C ALA A 444 4.18 3.61 -13.70
N LEU A 445 4.65 2.60 -12.99
CA LEU A 445 3.82 1.51 -12.48
C LEU A 445 3.97 1.37 -10.96
N MET A 446 2.84 1.42 -10.27
CA MET A 446 2.72 1.01 -8.89
C MET A 446 1.63 -0.05 -8.74
N ILE A 447 1.94 -1.09 -7.99
CA ILE A 447 1.03 -2.19 -7.70
C ILE A 447 0.75 -2.21 -6.21
N HIS A 448 -0.53 -2.13 -5.86
CA HIS A 448 -1.00 -2.37 -4.51
C HIS A 448 -1.75 -3.68 -4.43
N VAL A 449 -1.66 -4.32 -3.28
CA VAL A 449 -2.45 -5.49 -2.95
C VAL A 449 -3.07 -5.29 -1.58
N VAL A 450 -4.37 -5.52 -1.50
CA VAL A 450 -5.12 -5.43 -0.24
C VAL A 450 -6.03 -6.62 -0.10
N SER A 451 -5.98 -7.27 1.06
CA SER A 451 -6.96 -8.28 1.42
C SER A 451 -8.22 -7.65 2.01
N TYR A 452 -9.36 -8.19 1.68
CA TYR A 452 -10.64 -7.79 2.26
C TYR A 452 -11.57 -9.01 2.34
N ALA A 453 -11.93 -9.41 3.55
CA ALA A 453 -12.71 -10.62 3.82
C ALA A 453 -12.12 -11.86 3.14
N ASP A 454 -12.85 -12.47 2.22
CA ASP A 454 -12.45 -13.63 1.41
C ASP A 454 -11.77 -13.26 0.09
N LYS A 455 -11.51 -11.98 -0.15
CA LYS A 455 -11.03 -11.41 -1.40
C LYS A 455 -9.64 -10.82 -1.27
N MET A 456 -8.93 -10.77 -2.38
CA MET A 456 -7.72 -9.98 -2.53
C MET A 456 -7.88 -9.04 -3.72
N ASN A 457 -7.80 -7.74 -3.44
CA ASN A 457 -7.84 -6.70 -4.46
C ASN A 457 -6.43 -6.38 -4.92
N ILE A 458 -6.21 -6.43 -6.23
CA ILE A 458 -5.00 -5.99 -6.91
C ILE A 458 -5.31 -4.65 -7.55
N ILE A 459 -4.48 -3.66 -7.31
CA ILE A 459 -4.66 -2.32 -7.83
C ILE A 459 -3.43 -1.93 -8.64
N LEU A 460 -3.63 -1.50 -9.87
CA LEU A 460 -2.61 -0.91 -10.72
C LEU A 460 -2.80 0.61 -10.76
N SER A 461 -1.77 1.36 -10.41
CA SER A 461 -1.67 2.79 -10.66
C SER A 461 -0.60 3.00 -11.73
N VAL A 462 -1.04 3.37 -12.92
CA VAL A 462 -0.18 3.51 -14.09
C VAL A 462 -0.16 4.94 -14.59
N ASP A 463 0.97 5.35 -15.12
CA ASP A 463 1.06 6.57 -15.91
C ASP A 463 0.44 6.32 -17.28
N GLU A 464 -0.55 7.13 -17.66
CA GLU A 464 -1.30 6.95 -18.92
C GLU A 464 -0.43 7.04 -20.17
N SER A 465 0.64 7.84 -20.13
CA SER A 465 1.55 8.01 -21.27
C SER A 465 2.49 6.82 -21.46
N THR A 466 2.79 6.11 -20.38
CA THR A 466 3.72 4.98 -20.35
C THR A 466 3.03 3.63 -20.54
N VAL A 467 1.85 3.47 -19.92
CA VAL A 467 1.03 2.25 -20.02
C VAL A 467 -0.36 2.65 -20.52
N PRO A 468 -0.56 2.75 -21.82
CA PRO A 468 -1.80 3.28 -22.40
C PRO A 468 -3.00 2.34 -22.19
N ASP A 469 -2.77 1.04 -22.04
CA ASP A 469 -3.82 0.05 -21.76
C ASP A 469 -3.49 -0.75 -20.49
N PRO A 470 -3.90 -0.25 -19.32
CA PRO A 470 -3.71 -0.97 -18.07
C PRO A 470 -4.63 -2.20 -17.92
N HIS A 471 -5.75 -2.26 -18.65
CA HIS A 471 -6.65 -3.42 -18.64
C HIS A 471 -5.98 -4.63 -19.28
N GLN A 472 -5.28 -4.45 -20.41
CA GLN A 472 -4.47 -5.49 -21.01
C GLN A 472 -3.42 -6.03 -20.04
N LEU A 473 -2.74 -5.15 -19.28
CA LEU A 473 -1.78 -5.58 -18.26
C LEU A 473 -2.45 -6.43 -17.16
N PHE A 474 -3.69 -6.11 -16.79
CA PHE A 474 -4.46 -6.93 -15.85
C PHE A 474 -4.84 -8.29 -16.45
N ASP A 475 -5.27 -8.35 -17.70
CA ASP A 475 -5.59 -9.60 -18.38
C ASP A 475 -4.39 -10.55 -18.38
N GLU A 476 -3.21 -10.04 -18.67
CA GLU A 476 -1.95 -10.80 -18.63
C GLU A 476 -1.60 -11.27 -17.19
N LEU A 477 -1.87 -10.45 -16.17
CA LEU A 477 -1.69 -10.84 -14.76
C LEU A 477 -2.63 -11.97 -14.36
N GLU A 478 -3.88 -11.91 -14.79
CA GLU A 478 -4.91 -12.91 -14.51
C GLU A 478 -4.64 -14.22 -15.25
N GLU A 479 -4.22 -14.16 -16.52
CA GLU A 479 -3.76 -15.34 -17.27
C GLU A 479 -2.58 -16.01 -16.55
N SER A 480 -1.62 -15.23 -16.12
CA SER A 480 -0.46 -15.72 -15.35
C SER A 480 -0.87 -16.38 -14.04
N PHE A 481 -1.88 -15.83 -13.37
CA PHE A 481 -2.44 -16.41 -12.15
C PHE A 481 -3.08 -17.76 -12.43
N ASN A 482 -3.89 -17.85 -13.47
CA ASN A 482 -4.57 -19.08 -13.88
C ASN A 482 -3.57 -20.16 -14.31
N LEU A 483 -2.51 -19.80 -15.04
CA LEU A 483 -1.43 -20.72 -15.39
C LEU A 483 -0.76 -21.33 -14.16
N ILE A 484 -0.48 -20.53 -13.14
CA ILE A 484 0.09 -21.01 -11.88
C ILE A 484 -0.90 -21.87 -11.12
N LYS A 485 -2.16 -21.44 -11.01
CA LYS A 485 -3.22 -22.19 -10.35
C LYS A 485 -3.38 -23.59 -10.97
N ASN A 486 -3.48 -23.66 -12.29
CA ASN A 486 -3.59 -24.91 -13.02
C ASN A 486 -2.35 -25.81 -12.84
N ALA A 487 -1.15 -25.23 -12.84
CA ALA A 487 0.09 -25.97 -12.60
C ALA A 487 0.18 -26.53 -11.17
N VAL A 488 -0.44 -25.90 -10.19
CA VAL A 488 -0.57 -26.43 -8.82
C VAL A 488 -1.57 -27.56 -8.79
N MET A 489 -2.78 -27.36 -9.35
CA MET A 489 -3.86 -28.38 -9.36
C MET A 489 -3.48 -29.65 -10.14
N ALA A 490 -2.67 -29.53 -11.18
CA ALA A 490 -2.20 -30.70 -11.95
C ALA A 490 -1.15 -31.56 -11.20
N ARG A 491 -0.72 -31.14 -9.99
CA ARG A 491 0.27 -31.86 -9.18
C ARG A 491 -0.30 -32.58 -7.97
N ASP A 492 -1.49 -32.20 -7.56
CA ASP A 492 -2.26 -32.87 -6.52
C ASP A 492 -3.05 -34.06 -7.13
#